data_78d3ab67b0183b5b4a7090452fa217c0
#
_entry.id   78d3ab67b0183b5b4a7090452fa217c0
#
_cell.length_a   1.000
_cell.length_b   1.000
_cell.length_c   1.000
_cell.angle_alpha   90.00
_cell.angle_beta   90.00
_cell.angle_gamma   90.00
#
_symmetry.space_group_name_H-M   'P 1'
#
loop_
_entity.id
_entity.type
_entity.pdbx_description
1 polymer ?
#
loop_
_entity_poly.entity_id
_entity_poly.type
_entity_poly.pdbx_seq_one_letter_code
_entity_poly.pdbx_strand_id
1 'polypeptide(L)'
;MDLYEELVSGPGYVVCSIENMQLFKESRDSLIDKVNVSAYPEKNIDAVRKAMAKMSKAEINKAMVGLLTFTNFSEMIINSCPNLVETLCGKELFIQRRANTIFNVPGKEQAKQWPHYEVMSGVSPFTYVLWAPFHDLEDDGGVYYIDREASLEVMKKEQAEGLVNGPTVLNMMGKQKPPRLKFGQAFVFNPFILHGNVTFNSKFARIACNVRFQSYNEPLLQKNSDYLKYYRLP
;
A
#
# COMPACT_ATOMS: atom_id res chain seq x y z
N MET A 1 -14.55 -7.76 16.98
CA MET A 1 -14.28 -6.45 16.39
C MET A 1 -14.93 -6.44 15.03
N ASP A 2 -15.85 -5.52 14.80
CA ASP A 2 -16.52 -5.37 13.51
C ASP A 2 -15.59 -4.58 12.59
N LEU A 3 -15.10 -5.23 11.54
CA LEU A 3 -14.18 -4.65 10.56
C LEU A 3 -14.77 -3.41 9.87
N TYR A 4 -16.07 -3.46 9.58
CA TYR A 4 -16.76 -2.34 8.94
C TYR A 4 -16.84 -1.14 9.89
N GLU A 5 -17.17 -1.37 11.15
CA GLU A 5 -17.21 -0.31 12.16
C GLU A 5 -15.84 0.37 12.32
N GLU A 6 -14.76 -0.39 12.43
CA GLU A 6 -13.40 0.15 12.57
C GLU A 6 -12.98 1.00 11.35
N LEU A 7 -13.34 0.56 10.14
CA LEU A 7 -12.93 1.24 8.91
C LEU A 7 -13.81 2.44 8.56
N VAL A 8 -15.10 2.41 8.89
CA VAL A 8 -16.08 3.43 8.45
C VAL A 8 -16.37 4.46 9.53
N SER A 9 -16.57 4.01 10.76
CA SER A 9 -16.98 4.86 11.90
C SER A 9 -15.86 5.07 12.93
N GLY A 10 -14.96 4.12 13.04
CA GLY A 10 -13.82 4.12 13.96
C GLY A 10 -12.59 4.85 13.40
N PRO A 11 -11.38 4.36 13.72
CA PRO A 11 -10.13 5.02 13.36
C PRO A 11 -9.88 5.09 11.85
N GLY A 12 -10.63 4.33 11.06
CA GLY A 12 -10.52 4.30 9.59
C GLY A 12 -9.49 3.32 9.05
N TYR A 13 -8.89 2.51 9.91
CA TYR A 13 -7.92 1.49 9.54
C TYR A 13 -7.92 0.30 10.50
N VAL A 14 -7.42 -0.82 10.02
CA VAL A 14 -7.16 -2.03 10.82
C VAL A 14 -5.82 -2.64 10.44
N VAL A 15 -5.20 -3.33 11.40
CA VAL A 15 -4.08 -4.23 11.14
C VAL A 15 -4.61 -5.65 11.30
N CYS A 16 -4.46 -6.47 10.27
CA CYS A 16 -4.94 -7.85 10.26
C CYS A 16 -3.84 -8.81 9.81
N SER A 17 -4.04 -10.10 10.10
CA SER A 17 -3.18 -11.16 9.58
C SER A 17 -3.58 -11.52 8.15
N ILE A 18 -2.60 -11.84 7.33
CA ILE A 18 -2.82 -12.46 6.02
C ILE A 18 -3.40 -13.86 6.24
N GLU A 19 -4.51 -14.17 5.61
CA GLU A 19 -5.27 -15.42 5.81
C GLU A 19 -4.63 -16.59 5.04
N ASN A 20 -4.26 -16.36 3.79
CA ASN A 20 -3.59 -17.35 2.95
C ASN A 20 -2.10 -17.01 2.81
N MET A 21 -1.32 -17.41 3.81
CA MET A 21 0.12 -17.17 3.86
C MET A 21 0.89 -17.86 2.74
N GLN A 22 0.41 -18.99 2.24
CA GLN A 22 1.06 -19.68 1.12
C GLN A 22 0.98 -18.83 -0.15
N LEU A 23 -0.21 -18.36 -0.51
CA LEU A 23 -0.41 -17.50 -1.68
C LEU A 23 0.34 -16.17 -1.55
N PHE A 24 0.38 -15.60 -0.34
CA PHE A 24 1.13 -14.36 -0.09
C PHE A 24 2.64 -14.56 -0.25
N LYS A 25 3.19 -15.70 0.18
CA LYS A 25 4.60 -16.07 -0.10
C LYS A 25 4.85 -16.23 -1.58
N GLU A 26 3.98 -16.93 -2.29
CA GLU A 26 4.07 -17.11 -3.74
C GLU A 26 4.04 -15.76 -4.48
N SER A 27 3.20 -14.82 -4.03
CA SER A 27 3.15 -13.47 -4.60
C SER A 27 4.47 -12.71 -4.40
N ARG A 28 5.07 -12.82 -3.22
CA ARG A 28 6.39 -12.25 -2.92
C ARG A 28 7.48 -12.87 -3.80
N ASP A 29 7.51 -14.19 -3.87
CA ASP A 29 8.55 -14.91 -4.61
C ASP A 29 8.42 -14.64 -6.13
N SER A 30 7.19 -14.57 -6.65
CA SER A 30 6.92 -14.14 -8.02
C SER A 30 7.34 -12.69 -8.27
N LEU A 31 7.15 -11.79 -7.29
CA LEU A 31 7.64 -10.42 -7.36
C LEU A 31 9.17 -10.39 -7.48
N ILE A 32 9.87 -11.16 -6.65
CA ILE A 32 11.34 -11.27 -6.65
C ILE A 32 11.84 -11.78 -7.99
N ASP A 33 11.17 -12.78 -8.58
CA ASP A 33 11.53 -13.31 -9.90
C ASP A 33 11.35 -12.29 -11.03
N LYS A 34 10.40 -11.37 -10.91
CA LYS A 34 10.17 -10.29 -11.87
C LYS A 34 11.12 -9.12 -11.71
N VAL A 35 11.64 -8.89 -10.50
CA VAL A 35 12.67 -7.87 -10.27
C VAL A 35 14.00 -8.41 -10.75
N ASN A 36 14.43 -7.96 -11.93
CA ASN A 36 15.67 -8.40 -12.53
C ASN A 36 16.90 -7.81 -11.82
N VAL A 37 17.28 -8.43 -10.71
CA VAL A 37 18.49 -8.11 -9.98
C VAL A 37 19.57 -9.11 -10.39
N SER A 38 20.09 -8.96 -11.58
CA SER A 38 21.04 -9.87 -12.24
C SER A 38 22.36 -10.10 -11.47
N ALA A 39 22.63 -9.31 -10.43
CA ALA A 39 23.86 -9.39 -9.64
C ALA A 39 23.73 -10.33 -8.41
N TYR A 40 22.57 -10.94 -8.15
CA TYR A 40 22.34 -11.68 -6.93
C TYR A 40 21.72 -13.06 -7.20
N PRO A 41 22.51 -14.13 -7.05
CA PRO A 41 22.03 -15.50 -7.26
C PRO A 41 21.03 -15.96 -6.18
N GLU A 42 21.02 -15.29 -5.03
CA GLU A 42 20.10 -15.61 -3.94
C GLU A 42 18.74 -14.93 -4.16
N LYS A 43 17.76 -15.71 -4.57
CA LYS A 43 16.36 -15.28 -4.74
C LYS A 43 15.63 -15.21 -3.40
N ASN A 44 16.11 -14.36 -2.50
CA ASN A 44 15.43 -14.10 -1.24
C ASN A 44 15.21 -12.59 -1.03
N ILE A 45 14.17 -12.25 -0.29
CA ILE A 45 13.74 -10.88 -0.10
C ILE A 45 14.81 -9.99 0.53
N ASP A 46 15.60 -10.52 1.48
CA ASP A 46 16.62 -9.74 2.18
C ASP A 46 17.83 -9.46 1.30
N ALA A 47 18.22 -10.40 0.46
CA ALA A 47 19.24 -10.17 -0.56
C ALA A 47 18.81 -9.07 -1.54
N VAL A 48 17.57 -9.12 -2.02
CA VAL A 48 17.01 -8.09 -2.92
C VAL A 48 16.99 -6.72 -2.23
N ARG A 49 16.52 -6.63 -0.99
CA ARG A 49 16.48 -5.38 -0.20
C ARG A 49 17.87 -4.76 -0.02
N LYS A 50 18.86 -5.59 0.35
CA LYS A 50 20.27 -5.17 0.52
C LYS A 50 20.87 -4.71 -0.81
N ALA A 51 20.58 -5.41 -1.88
CA ALA A 51 21.03 -5.09 -3.21
C ALA A 51 20.49 -3.74 -3.68
N MET A 52 19.19 -3.57 -3.62
CA MET A 52 18.52 -2.33 -4.06
C MET A 52 19.01 -1.10 -3.30
N ALA A 53 19.38 -1.25 -2.02
CA ALA A 53 19.95 -0.15 -1.24
C ALA A 53 21.25 0.41 -1.83
N LYS A 54 21.99 -0.39 -2.60
CA LYS A 54 23.26 -0.01 -3.23
C LYS A 54 23.10 0.44 -4.69
N MET A 55 21.95 0.23 -5.31
CA MET A 55 21.70 0.53 -6.71
C MET A 55 21.52 2.04 -6.95
N SER A 56 21.93 2.50 -8.10
CA SER A 56 21.55 3.80 -8.65
C SER A 56 20.06 3.83 -9.03
N LYS A 57 19.50 5.03 -9.23
CA LYS A 57 18.11 5.18 -9.70
C LYS A 57 17.88 4.49 -11.05
N ALA A 58 18.84 4.58 -11.96
CA ALA A 58 18.73 3.95 -13.27
C ALA A 58 18.69 2.42 -13.19
N GLU A 59 19.53 1.83 -12.33
CA GLU A 59 19.56 0.39 -12.08
C GLU A 59 18.25 -0.09 -11.45
N ILE A 60 17.70 0.64 -10.46
CA ILE A 60 16.40 0.32 -9.85
C ILE A 60 15.30 0.35 -10.92
N ASN A 61 15.23 1.40 -11.73
CA ASN A 61 14.22 1.49 -12.78
C ASN A 61 14.34 0.31 -13.78
N LYS A 62 15.55 -0.05 -14.17
CA LYS A 62 15.80 -1.19 -15.06
C LYS A 62 15.37 -2.52 -14.41
N ALA A 63 15.68 -2.71 -13.11
CA ALA A 63 15.29 -3.90 -12.37
C ALA A 63 13.76 -4.07 -12.27
N MET A 64 13.02 -2.95 -12.17
CA MET A 64 11.57 -2.93 -12.03
C MET A 64 10.79 -3.11 -13.34
N VAL A 65 11.43 -3.07 -14.50
CA VAL A 65 10.73 -3.21 -15.80
C VAL A 65 9.93 -4.53 -15.88
N GLY A 66 10.47 -5.62 -15.34
CA GLY A 66 9.77 -6.91 -15.29
C GLY A 66 8.42 -6.88 -14.58
N LEU A 67 8.19 -5.95 -13.66
CA LEU A 67 6.93 -5.81 -12.93
C LEU A 67 5.78 -5.33 -13.83
N LEU A 68 6.08 -4.68 -14.94
CA LEU A 68 5.07 -4.22 -15.90
C LEU A 68 4.29 -5.39 -16.52
N THR A 69 4.87 -6.58 -16.54
CA THR A 69 4.25 -7.81 -17.07
C THR A 69 3.56 -8.67 -16.01
N PHE A 70 3.56 -8.23 -14.74
CA PHE A 70 2.96 -8.97 -13.64
C PHE A 70 1.46 -8.68 -13.55
N THR A 71 0.66 -9.35 -14.37
CA THR A 71 -0.75 -9.02 -14.59
C THR A 71 -1.72 -9.57 -13.54
N ASN A 72 -1.39 -10.68 -12.87
CA ASN A 72 -2.24 -11.34 -11.86
C ASN A 72 -1.85 -11.01 -10.40
N PHE A 73 -0.97 -10.05 -10.21
CA PHE A 73 -0.46 -9.74 -8.87
C PHE A 73 -1.55 -9.20 -7.93
N SER A 74 -2.47 -8.38 -8.46
CA SER A 74 -3.60 -7.86 -7.68
C SER A 74 -4.48 -8.98 -7.15
N GLU A 75 -4.80 -9.97 -7.98
CA GLU A 75 -5.61 -11.13 -7.59
C GLU A 75 -4.90 -11.98 -6.52
N MET A 76 -3.60 -12.19 -6.66
CA MET A 76 -2.83 -12.92 -5.64
C MET A 76 -2.90 -12.24 -4.28
N ILE A 77 -2.76 -10.91 -4.24
CA ILE A 77 -2.85 -10.14 -3.00
C ILE A 77 -4.28 -10.16 -2.42
N ILE A 78 -5.30 -9.94 -3.24
CA ILE A 78 -6.71 -9.99 -2.79
C ILE A 78 -7.07 -11.38 -2.27
N ASN A 79 -6.69 -12.45 -2.98
CA ASN A 79 -6.93 -13.82 -2.56
C ASN A 79 -6.08 -14.28 -1.36
N SER A 80 -5.12 -13.46 -0.93
CA SER A 80 -4.41 -13.69 0.32
C SER A 80 -5.22 -13.30 1.56
N CYS A 81 -6.31 -12.53 1.39
CA CYS A 81 -7.21 -12.10 2.46
C CYS A 81 -8.70 -12.23 2.04
N PRO A 82 -9.17 -13.41 1.60
CA PRO A 82 -10.48 -13.55 0.98
C PRO A 82 -11.63 -13.24 1.95
N ASN A 83 -11.58 -13.68 3.20
CA ASN A 83 -12.65 -13.44 4.17
C ASN A 83 -12.74 -11.95 4.55
N LEU A 84 -11.61 -11.28 4.72
CA LEU A 84 -11.56 -9.84 4.97
C LEU A 84 -12.21 -9.08 3.81
N VAL A 85 -11.82 -9.40 2.58
CA VAL A 85 -12.32 -8.74 1.38
C VAL A 85 -13.82 -9.02 1.18
N GLU A 86 -14.26 -10.28 1.36
CA GLU A 86 -15.66 -10.66 1.28
C GLU A 86 -16.51 -9.95 2.34
N THR A 87 -16.01 -9.83 3.58
CA THR A 87 -16.69 -9.13 4.66
C THR A 87 -16.92 -7.65 4.34
N LEU A 88 -15.94 -7.00 3.73
CA LEU A 88 -16.01 -5.56 3.42
C LEU A 88 -16.80 -5.24 2.15
N CYS A 89 -16.73 -6.09 1.13
CA CYS A 89 -17.18 -5.75 -0.22
C CYS A 89 -18.07 -6.80 -0.87
N GLY A 90 -18.26 -7.96 -0.25
CA GLY A 90 -18.90 -9.11 -0.90
C GLY A 90 -17.95 -9.83 -1.88
N LYS A 91 -18.51 -10.76 -2.64
CA LYS A 91 -17.71 -11.57 -3.58
C LYS A 91 -17.47 -10.90 -4.93
N GLU A 92 -18.32 -9.97 -5.32
CA GLU A 92 -18.20 -9.25 -6.59
C GLU A 92 -17.56 -7.90 -6.36
N LEU A 93 -16.42 -7.66 -7.00
CA LEU A 93 -15.50 -6.58 -6.69
C LEU A 93 -15.07 -5.82 -7.94
N PHE A 94 -14.70 -4.57 -7.72
CA PHE A 94 -13.71 -3.90 -8.56
C PHE A 94 -12.38 -3.90 -7.82
N ILE A 95 -11.33 -4.43 -8.46
CA ILE A 95 -9.98 -4.42 -7.92
C ILE A 95 -9.04 -3.62 -8.82
N GLN A 96 -8.02 -3.03 -8.24
CA GLN A 96 -6.97 -2.36 -8.99
C GLN A 96 -6.33 -3.36 -9.97
N ARG A 97 -6.32 -3.03 -11.28
CA ARG A 97 -5.83 -3.90 -12.34
C ARG A 97 -4.37 -4.30 -12.15
N ARG A 98 -3.57 -3.36 -11.65
CA ARG A 98 -2.16 -3.57 -11.32
C ARG A 98 -1.92 -3.05 -9.91
N ALA A 99 -1.70 -3.95 -8.95
CA ALA A 99 -1.31 -3.55 -7.60
C ALA A 99 -0.01 -2.73 -7.65
N ASN A 100 0.07 -1.73 -6.79
CA ASN A 100 1.30 -0.97 -6.68
C ASN A 100 2.34 -1.80 -5.94
N THR A 101 3.50 -1.92 -6.52
CA THR A 101 4.69 -2.43 -5.85
C THR A 101 5.51 -1.25 -5.36
N ILE A 102 5.79 -1.22 -4.08
CA ILE A 102 6.41 -0.09 -3.40
C ILE A 102 7.83 -0.47 -3.02
N PHE A 103 8.79 0.23 -3.64
CA PHE A 103 10.20 0.09 -3.37
C PHE A 103 10.74 1.40 -2.81
N ASN A 104 10.85 1.50 -1.50
CA ASN A 104 11.50 2.65 -0.87
C ASN A 104 12.96 2.32 -0.61
N VAL A 105 13.85 3.06 -1.27
CA VAL A 105 15.30 2.84 -1.18
C VAL A 105 15.95 3.93 -0.32
N PRO A 106 16.81 3.58 0.63
CA PRO A 106 17.46 4.54 1.50
C PRO A 106 18.20 5.63 0.72
N GLY A 107 18.15 6.86 1.23
CA GLY A 107 18.86 7.99 0.64
C GLY A 107 18.38 8.46 -0.73
N LYS A 108 17.25 7.93 -1.23
CA LYS A 108 16.65 8.36 -2.49
C LYS A 108 15.41 9.21 -2.23
N GLU A 109 15.23 10.31 -2.96
CA GLU A 109 14.03 11.16 -2.86
C GLU A 109 12.73 10.39 -3.11
N GLN A 110 12.79 9.35 -3.92
CA GLN A 110 11.67 8.45 -4.19
C GLN A 110 11.18 7.67 -2.95
N ALA A 111 11.99 7.60 -1.89
CA ALA A 111 11.56 7.04 -0.62
C ALA A 111 10.52 7.92 0.09
N LYS A 112 10.44 9.21 -0.28
CA LYS A 112 9.49 10.15 0.29
C LYS A 112 8.20 10.11 -0.51
N GLN A 113 7.16 9.58 0.08
CA GLN A 113 5.80 9.74 -0.42
C GLN A 113 5.12 10.81 0.44
N TRP A 114 4.81 11.95 -0.19
CA TRP A 114 4.14 13.05 0.50
C TRP A 114 2.80 12.61 1.09
N PRO A 115 2.39 13.19 2.22
CA PRO A 115 1.08 12.95 2.79
C PRO A 115 -0.03 13.18 1.76
N HIS A 116 -0.94 12.22 1.64
CA HIS A 116 -2.05 12.29 0.69
C HIS A 116 -3.22 11.43 1.17
N TYR A 117 -4.38 11.70 0.60
CA TYR A 117 -5.58 10.86 0.70
C TYR A 117 -5.78 10.15 -0.64
N GLU A 118 -6.25 8.94 -0.61
CA GLU A 118 -6.52 8.20 -1.83
C GLU A 118 -7.64 8.86 -2.68
N VAL A 119 -8.65 9.45 -2.02
CA VAL A 119 -9.72 10.19 -2.70
C VAL A 119 -9.21 11.35 -3.52
N MET A 120 -8.14 12.03 -3.12
CA MET A 120 -7.52 13.12 -3.90
C MET A 120 -6.85 12.61 -5.18
N SER A 121 -6.55 11.34 -5.23
CA SER A 121 -6.04 10.69 -6.44
C SER A 121 -7.14 10.27 -7.41
N GLY A 122 -8.41 10.62 -7.15
CA GLY A 122 -9.57 10.24 -7.96
C GLY A 122 -10.01 8.78 -7.75
N VAL A 123 -9.73 8.24 -6.57
CA VAL A 123 -10.23 6.95 -6.12
C VAL A 123 -11.62 7.14 -5.52
N SER A 124 -12.52 6.19 -5.71
CA SER A 124 -13.86 6.22 -5.13
C SER A 124 -13.82 6.29 -3.60
N PRO A 125 -14.73 7.04 -2.95
CA PRO A 125 -14.85 7.08 -1.50
C PRO A 125 -15.22 5.74 -0.86
N PHE A 126 -15.69 4.78 -1.66
CA PHE A 126 -16.05 3.41 -1.24
C PHE A 126 -14.90 2.40 -1.39
N THR A 127 -13.73 2.88 -1.79
CA THR A 127 -12.55 2.03 -1.99
C THR A 127 -11.84 1.77 -0.66
N TYR A 128 -11.37 0.56 -0.47
CA TYR A 128 -10.42 0.20 0.58
C TYR A 128 -9.04 -0.01 -0.02
N VAL A 129 -8.02 0.21 0.79
CA VAL A 129 -6.62 -0.05 0.43
C VAL A 129 -6.08 -1.13 1.34
N LEU A 130 -5.60 -2.22 0.76
CA LEU A 130 -4.82 -3.23 1.45
C LEU A 130 -3.35 -2.97 1.16
N TRP A 131 -2.59 -2.66 2.20
CA TRP A 131 -1.15 -2.44 2.15
C TRP A 131 -0.44 -3.52 2.95
N ALA A 132 0.53 -4.23 2.38
CA ALA A 132 1.24 -5.30 3.06
C ALA A 132 2.75 -5.29 2.72
N PRO A 133 3.63 -5.40 3.73
CA PRO A 133 5.05 -5.54 3.52
C PRO A 133 5.42 -7.00 3.20
N PHE A 134 6.44 -7.19 2.37
CA PHE A 134 6.99 -8.52 2.05
C PHE A 134 8.13 -8.96 2.96
N HIS A 135 8.38 -8.21 4.02
CA HIS A 135 9.36 -8.49 5.08
C HIS A 135 8.92 -7.80 6.37
N ASP A 136 9.52 -8.16 7.49
CA ASP A 136 9.28 -7.47 8.75
C ASP A 136 9.72 -6.01 8.64
N LEU A 137 8.87 -5.09 9.11
CA LEU A 137 9.22 -3.68 9.15
C LEU A 137 10.00 -3.37 10.43
N GLU A 138 11.11 -2.69 10.24
CA GLU A 138 11.86 -2.04 11.31
C GLU A 138 11.21 -0.69 11.65
N ASP A 139 11.63 -0.08 12.76
CA ASP A 139 11.02 1.12 13.34
C ASP A 139 10.85 2.31 12.36
N ASP A 140 11.70 2.40 11.34
CA ASP A 140 11.75 3.51 10.40
C ASP A 140 11.21 3.15 9.00
N GLY A 141 10.61 1.98 8.84
CA GLY A 141 10.26 1.44 7.51
C GLY A 141 8.77 1.45 7.16
N GLY A 142 7.88 1.90 8.04
CA GLY A 142 6.43 1.83 7.84
C GLY A 142 5.82 2.98 7.04
N VAL A 143 4.50 2.90 6.85
CA VAL A 143 3.68 3.99 6.36
C VAL A 143 3.21 4.82 7.54
N TYR A 144 3.47 6.12 7.51
CA TYR A 144 2.92 7.05 8.50
C TYR A 144 1.46 7.34 8.15
N TYR A 145 0.61 7.40 9.13
CA TYR A 145 -0.81 7.71 8.98
C TYR A 145 -1.32 8.46 10.21
N ILE A 146 -2.43 9.16 10.06
CA ILE A 146 -3.22 9.70 11.16
C ILE A 146 -4.63 9.12 11.07
N ASP A 147 -5.30 8.99 12.23
CA ASP A 147 -6.63 8.42 12.27
C ASP A 147 -7.66 9.21 11.45
N ARG A 148 -8.85 8.64 11.29
CA ARG A 148 -9.90 9.21 10.46
C ARG A 148 -10.34 10.60 10.93
N GLU A 149 -10.52 10.79 12.23
CA GLU A 149 -11.00 12.05 12.77
C GLU A 149 -10.01 13.19 12.49
N ALA A 150 -8.75 12.98 12.84
CA ALA A 150 -7.69 13.94 12.56
C ALA A 150 -7.46 14.13 11.05
N SER A 151 -7.60 13.08 10.24
CA SER A 151 -7.53 13.18 8.78
C SER A 151 -8.62 14.08 8.20
N LEU A 152 -9.86 13.93 8.67
CA LEU A 152 -10.99 14.77 8.24
C LEU A 152 -10.85 16.23 8.70
N GLU A 153 -10.30 16.47 9.89
CA GLU A 153 -10.01 17.83 10.36
C GLU A 153 -8.97 18.52 9.47
N VAL A 154 -7.89 17.81 9.13
CA VAL A 154 -6.86 18.33 8.22
C VAL A 154 -7.50 18.62 6.85
N MET A 155 -8.29 17.70 6.31
CA MET A 155 -8.98 17.88 5.03
C MET A 155 -9.89 19.13 5.01
N LYS A 156 -10.65 19.37 6.08
CA LYS A 156 -11.49 20.57 6.21
C LYS A 156 -10.65 21.85 6.21
N LYS A 157 -9.53 21.86 6.93
CA LYS A 157 -8.61 23.03 6.93
C LYS A 157 -7.98 23.25 5.57
N GLU A 158 -7.52 22.19 4.91
CA GLU A 158 -6.96 22.27 3.56
C GLU A 158 -7.97 22.82 2.55
N GLN A 159 -9.24 22.41 2.63
CA GLN A 159 -10.30 22.95 1.78
C GLN A 159 -10.56 24.44 2.05
N ALA A 160 -10.55 24.86 3.29
CA ALA A 160 -10.77 26.25 3.67
C ALA A 160 -9.59 27.17 3.28
N GLU A 161 -8.38 26.69 3.38
CA GLU A 161 -7.13 27.44 3.18
C GLU A 161 -6.54 27.25 1.77
N GLY A 162 -7.06 26.31 0.98
CA GLY A 162 -6.52 25.94 -0.33
C GLY A 162 -5.15 25.30 -0.29
N LEU A 163 -4.73 24.79 0.88
CA LEU A 163 -3.41 24.20 1.11
C LEU A 163 -3.50 22.68 1.21
N VAL A 164 -2.68 22.02 0.42
CA VAL A 164 -2.43 20.59 0.53
C VAL A 164 -0.94 20.39 0.85
N ASN A 165 -0.62 19.55 1.83
CA ASN A 165 0.75 19.27 2.26
C ASN A 165 1.49 20.43 2.96
N GLY A 166 0.78 21.24 3.71
CA GLY A 166 1.40 22.31 4.49
C GLY A 166 2.30 21.80 5.62
N PRO A 167 3.15 22.69 6.19
CA PRO A 167 4.04 22.34 7.30
C PRO A 167 3.35 21.71 8.51
N THR A 168 2.08 22.06 8.75
CA THR A 168 1.26 21.49 9.82
C THR A 168 1.03 20.01 9.63
N VAL A 169 0.67 19.61 8.41
CA VAL A 169 0.45 18.19 8.06
C VAL A 169 1.74 17.38 8.23
N LEU A 170 2.84 17.89 7.69
CA LEU A 170 4.15 17.25 7.83
C LEU A 170 4.58 17.09 9.29
N ASN A 171 4.30 18.10 10.13
CA ASN A 171 4.60 18.04 11.55
C ASN A 171 3.72 17.01 12.28
N MET A 172 2.42 16.93 11.95
CA MET A 172 1.53 15.93 12.52
C MET A 172 1.98 14.51 12.13
N MET A 173 2.27 14.28 10.85
CA MET A 173 2.76 13.00 10.36
C MET A 173 4.11 12.60 10.97
N GLY A 174 5.03 13.55 11.12
CA GLY A 174 6.36 13.31 11.69
C GLY A 174 6.35 12.92 13.17
N LYS A 175 5.27 13.19 13.90
CA LYS A 175 5.08 12.77 15.30
C LYS A 175 4.51 11.35 15.42
N GLN A 176 3.98 10.80 14.36
CA GLN A 176 3.40 9.45 14.35
C GLN A 176 4.51 8.40 14.21
N LYS A 177 4.30 7.27 14.86
CA LYS A 177 5.13 6.09 14.63
C LYS A 177 4.46 5.20 13.59
N PRO A 178 5.18 4.77 12.54
CA PRO A 178 4.62 3.83 11.59
C PRO A 178 4.28 2.51 12.29
N PRO A 179 3.25 1.80 11.83
CA PRO A 179 2.91 0.49 12.38
C PRO A 179 4.06 -0.50 12.16
N ARG A 180 4.41 -1.22 13.20
CA ARG A 180 5.43 -2.29 13.15
C ARG A 180 4.80 -3.55 12.60
N LEU A 181 4.57 -3.59 11.30
CA LEU A 181 4.02 -4.76 10.64
C LEU A 181 5.09 -5.82 10.41
N LYS A 182 4.73 -7.06 10.69
CA LYS A 182 5.52 -8.23 10.32
C LYS A 182 5.09 -8.77 8.97
N PHE A 183 5.97 -9.54 8.35
CA PHE A 183 5.59 -10.33 7.18
C PHE A 183 4.41 -11.25 7.54
N GLY A 184 3.34 -11.17 6.76
CA GLY A 184 2.09 -11.86 7.06
C GLY A 184 1.06 -11.00 7.78
N GLN A 185 1.32 -9.71 7.94
CA GLN A 185 0.34 -8.73 8.38
C GLN A 185 0.03 -7.72 7.27
N ALA A 186 -1.19 -7.22 7.25
CA ALA A 186 -1.63 -6.17 6.36
C ALA A 186 -2.21 -4.99 7.14
N PHE A 187 -2.03 -3.80 6.59
CA PHE A 187 -2.67 -2.56 7.00
C PHE A 187 -3.77 -2.24 6.01
N VAL A 188 -5.02 -2.28 6.46
CA VAL A 188 -6.18 -1.98 5.62
C VAL A 188 -6.79 -0.69 6.09
N PHE A 189 -7.08 0.22 5.17
CA PHE A 189 -7.59 1.53 5.51
C PHE A 189 -8.56 2.07 4.46
N ASN A 190 -9.41 2.99 4.90
CA ASN A 190 -10.33 3.69 4.01
C ASN A 190 -9.62 4.84 3.26
N PRO A 191 -10.17 5.34 2.15
CA PRO A 191 -9.47 6.28 1.28
C PRO A 191 -9.36 7.71 1.83
N PHE A 192 -9.95 7.98 3.00
CA PHE A 192 -9.88 9.28 3.69
C PHE A 192 -8.77 9.36 4.74
N ILE A 193 -8.02 8.29 4.95
CA ILE A 193 -6.87 8.30 5.86
C ILE A 193 -5.71 9.06 5.23
N LEU A 194 -5.27 10.11 5.90
CA LEU A 194 -4.05 10.83 5.50
C LEU A 194 -2.85 9.96 5.84
N HIS A 195 -2.08 9.61 4.83
CA HIS A 195 -0.93 8.73 4.98
C HIS A 195 0.21 9.12 4.03
N GLY A 196 1.41 8.61 4.32
CA GLY A 196 2.58 8.86 3.49
C GLY A 196 3.86 8.36 4.13
N ASN A 197 4.99 8.69 3.49
CA ASN A 197 6.33 8.47 4.00
C ASN A 197 7.05 9.81 4.15
N VAL A 198 7.05 10.35 5.35
CA VAL A 198 7.71 11.63 5.63
C VAL A 198 9.22 11.42 5.79
N THR A 199 9.60 10.33 6.45
CA THR A 199 11.00 9.93 6.65
C THR A 199 11.17 8.44 6.34
N PHE A 200 12.34 8.09 5.83
CA PHE A 200 12.71 6.70 5.60
C PHE A 200 14.20 6.52 5.91
N ASN A 201 14.49 6.03 7.11
CA ASN A 201 15.85 5.91 7.65
C ASN A 201 16.34 4.46 7.72
N SER A 202 15.65 3.52 7.09
CA SER A 202 16.08 2.12 7.04
C SER A 202 17.43 1.96 6.33
N LYS A 203 18.21 0.96 6.74
CA LYS A 203 19.47 0.61 6.08
C LYS A 203 19.27 -0.11 4.73
N PHE A 204 18.11 -0.76 4.56
CA PHE A 204 17.78 -1.57 3.41
C PHE A 204 16.50 -1.09 2.75
N ALA A 205 16.30 -1.45 1.50
CA ALA A 205 15.06 -1.12 0.80
C ALA A 205 13.84 -1.73 1.50
N ARG A 206 12.73 -0.98 1.58
CA ARG A 206 11.41 -1.50 1.92
C ARG A 206 10.73 -1.99 0.66
N ILE A 207 10.20 -3.20 0.71
CA ILE A 207 9.43 -3.80 -0.37
C ILE A 207 8.03 -4.13 0.17
N ALA A 208 7.02 -3.51 -0.41
CA ALA A 208 5.63 -3.69 -0.04
C ALA A 208 4.74 -3.65 -1.28
N CYS A 209 3.49 -4.02 -1.10
CA CYS A 209 2.45 -3.82 -2.11
C CYS A 209 1.28 -3.04 -1.52
N ASN A 210 0.52 -2.38 -2.38
CA ASN A 210 -0.84 -2.00 -2.08
C ASN A 210 -1.76 -2.35 -3.25
N VAL A 211 -2.99 -2.73 -2.92
CA VAL A 211 -4.05 -2.96 -3.88
C VAL A 211 -5.32 -2.27 -3.38
N ARG A 212 -6.01 -1.62 -4.30
CA ARG A 212 -7.30 -0.99 -4.03
C ARG A 212 -8.42 -1.90 -4.48
N PHE A 213 -9.47 -1.97 -3.67
CA PHE A 213 -10.65 -2.77 -3.96
C PHE A 213 -11.91 -2.12 -3.41
N GLN A 214 -13.04 -2.37 -4.04
CA GLN A 214 -14.36 -1.94 -3.58
C GLN A 214 -15.44 -2.91 -4.03
N SER A 215 -16.62 -2.84 -3.42
CA SER A 215 -17.77 -3.62 -3.86
C SER A 215 -18.17 -3.25 -5.30
N TYR A 216 -18.57 -4.25 -6.06
CA TYR A 216 -19.14 -4.05 -7.40
C TYR A 216 -20.42 -3.20 -7.38
N ASN A 217 -21.17 -3.26 -6.27
CA ASN A 217 -22.42 -2.54 -6.08
C ASN A 217 -22.25 -1.06 -5.71
N GLU A 218 -21.02 -0.63 -5.40
CA GLU A 218 -20.74 0.77 -5.06
C GLU A 218 -20.35 1.60 -6.29
N PRO A 219 -20.72 2.89 -6.31
CA PRO A 219 -20.39 3.77 -7.42
C PRO A 219 -18.89 3.85 -7.71
N LEU A 220 -18.54 3.67 -8.99
CA LEU A 220 -17.18 3.91 -9.46
C LEU A 220 -16.98 5.39 -9.77
N LEU A 221 -15.99 6.00 -9.15
CA LEU A 221 -15.36 7.19 -9.70
C LEU A 221 -14.25 6.74 -10.65
N GLN A 222 -14.45 6.98 -11.93
CA GLN A 222 -13.45 6.62 -12.92
C GLN A 222 -12.47 7.76 -13.10
N LYS A 223 -11.31 7.63 -12.51
CA LYS A 223 -10.15 8.43 -12.92
C LYS A 223 -9.62 7.98 -14.27
N ASN A 224 -9.69 6.68 -14.53
CA ASN A 224 -9.19 6.03 -15.73
C ASN A 224 -9.97 4.73 -15.93
N SER A 225 -10.54 4.49 -17.10
CA SER A 225 -11.28 3.26 -17.43
C SER A 225 -10.46 1.98 -17.25
N ASP A 226 -9.12 2.11 -17.28
CA ASP A 226 -8.19 0.97 -17.14
C ASP A 226 -7.64 0.77 -15.73
N TYR A 227 -8.04 1.60 -14.75
CA TYR A 227 -7.47 1.53 -13.41
C TYR A 227 -8.00 0.36 -12.60
N LEU A 228 -9.32 0.12 -12.65
CA LEU A 228 -9.99 -0.98 -11.97
C LEU A 228 -10.47 -2.02 -12.97
N LYS A 229 -10.63 -3.25 -12.52
CA LYS A 229 -11.26 -4.35 -13.27
C LYS A 229 -12.24 -5.07 -12.37
N TYR A 230 -13.29 -5.62 -12.99
CA TYR A 230 -14.17 -6.55 -12.32
C TYR A 230 -13.41 -7.80 -11.89
N TYR A 231 -13.70 -8.27 -10.71
CA TYR A 231 -13.14 -9.49 -10.14
C TYR A 231 -14.18 -10.17 -9.25
N ARG A 232 -14.23 -11.50 -9.30
CA ARG A 232 -15.05 -12.31 -8.40
C ARG A 232 -14.14 -13.19 -7.57
N LEU A 233 -14.30 -13.11 -6.23
CA LEU A 233 -13.60 -14.02 -5.32
C LEU A 233 -14.01 -15.48 -5.62
N PRO A 234 -13.08 -16.43 -5.52
CA PRO A 234 -13.34 -17.85 -5.72
C PRO A 234 -14.45 -18.42 -4.86
#